data_7778e337400ae95122c041639c9f2bc3
#
_entry.id   7778e337400ae95122c041639c9f2bc3
#
_cell.length_a   1.000
_cell.length_b   1.000
_cell.length_c   1.000
_cell.angle_alpha   90.00
_cell.angle_beta   90.00
_cell.angle_gamma   90.00
#
_symmetry.space_group_name_H-M   'P 1'
#
loop_
_entity.id
_entity.type
_entity.pdbx_description
1 polymer ?
#
loop_
_entity_poly.entity_id
_entity_poly.type
_entity_poly.pdbx_seq_one_letter_code
_entity_poly.pdbx_strand_id
1 'polypeptide(L)'
;MSDNKIDPALDLMKEFSKVTNGTVQHINQMRQKAIFTDGEVPAKYKILTAMIWSISARCEPCFKYYVTQAKEKCISEKELGEFLAVASTMGGCVGEMWALKAYAVFKSDSDASNAEPSCCQ
;
A
#
# COMPACT_ATOMS: atom_id res chain seq x y z
N MET A 1 -16.35 2.15 -7.27
CA MET A 1 -15.41 2.51 -6.86
C MET A 1 -14.43 1.54 -6.48
N SER A 2 -13.34 1.83 -6.66
CA SER A 2 -12.34 0.87 -6.52
C SER A 2 -12.12 0.41 -5.12
N ASP A 3 -12.64 1.09 -4.18
CA ASP A 3 -12.41 0.71 -2.82
C ASP A 3 -12.98 -0.63 -2.47
N ASN A 4 -14.05 -1.03 -3.12
CA ASN A 4 -14.65 -2.29 -2.86
C ASN A 4 -13.70 -3.42 -3.15
N LYS A 5 -12.75 -3.24 -4.01
CA LYS A 5 -11.82 -4.28 -4.34
C LYS A 5 -10.91 -4.62 -3.21
N ILE A 6 -10.67 -3.68 -2.32
CA ILE A 6 -9.78 -3.89 -1.21
C ILE A 6 -10.53 -4.47 -0.03
N ASP A 7 -11.60 -3.83 0.36
CA ASP A 7 -12.37 -4.30 1.50
C ASP A 7 -13.74 -3.64 1.46
N PRO A 8 -14.81 -4.42 1.55
CA PRO A 8 -16.16 -3.84 1.47
C PRO A 8 -16.45 -2.80 2.53
N ALA A 9 -15.77 -2.86 3.66
CA ALA A 9 -16.00 -1.89 4.72
C ALA A 9 -15.67 -0.48 4.27
N LEU A 10 -14.81 -0.34 3.25
CA LEU A 10 -14.44 0.99 2.78
C LEU A 10 -15.61 1.74 2.16
N ASP A 11 -16.67 1.03 1.81
CA ASP A 11 -17.86 1.70 1.28
C ASP A 11 -18.51 2.57 2.34
N LEU A 12 -18.19 2.35 3.59
CA LEU A 12 -18.79 3.11 4.68
C LEU A 12 -17.94 4.31 5.11
N MET A 13 -16.84 4.57 4.41
CA MET A 13 -15.93 5.65 4.83
C MET A 13 -16.59 7.00 4.92
N LYS A 14 -17.49 7.29 3.99
CA LYS A 14 -18.12 8.57 3.98
C LYS A 14 -19.00 8.77 5.21
N GLU A 15 -19.79 7.75 5.53
CA GLU A 15 -20.64 7.81 6.71
C GLU A 15 -19.78 7.82 7.97
N PHE A 16 -18.74 7.02 7.96
CA PHE A 16 -17.84 6.94 9.10
C PHE A 16 -17.18 8.29 9.35
N SER A 17 -16.81 8.98 8.29
CA SER A 17 -16.20 10.29 8.45
C SER A 17 -17.16 11.25 9.13
N LYS A 18 -18.45 11.16 8.82
CA LYS A 18 -19.43 12.05 9.42
C LYS A 18 -19.58 11.77 10.91
N VAL A 19 -19.64 10.52 11.30
CA VAL A 19 -19.85 10.20 12.72
C VAL A 19 -18.56 10.37 13.53
N THR A 20 -17.44 10.58 12.89
CA THR A 20 -16.17 10.77 13.58
C THR A 20 -15.68 12.20 13.45
N ASN A 21 -16.55 13.11 13.02
CA ASN A 21 -16.19 14.51 12.88
C ASN A 21 -15.01 14.73 11.92
N GLY A 22 -15.03 14.01 10.83
CA GLY A 22 -14.03 14.23 9.79
C GLY A 22 -12.71 13.53 10.00
N THR A 23 -12.68 12.52 10.86
CA THR A 23 -11.44 11.80 11.11
C THR A 23 -10.84 11.25 9.84
N VAL A 24 -11.65 10.69 8.94
CA VAL A 24 -11.14 10.12 7.70
C VAL A 24 -10.38 11.16 6.89
N GLN A 25 -10.95 12.35 6.79
CA GLN A 25 -10.32 13.41 6.04
C GLN A 25 -9.03 13.88 6.67
N HIS A 26 -9.02 13.98 7.99
CA HIS A 26 -7.82 14.42 8.69
C HIS A 26 -6.70 13.39 8.57
N ILE A 27 -7.04 12.11 8.63
CA ILE A 27 -6.05 11.06 8.48
C ILE A 27 -5.53 11.08 7.04
N ASN A 28 -6.39 11.28 6.08
CA ASN A 28 -5.94 11.34 4.69
C ASN A 28 -5.00 12.51 4.45
N GLN A 29 -5.27 13.66 5.08
CA GLN A 29 -4.38 14.79 4.96
C GLN A 29 -3.03 14.47 5.57
N MET A 30 -3.03 13.77 6.69
CA MET A 30 -1.81 13.37 7.33
C MET A 30 -1.02 12.41 6.44
N ARG A 31 -1.70 11.45 5.83
CA ARG A 31 -1.06 10.52 4.90
C ARG A 31 -0.44 11.23 3.71
N GLN A 32 -1.17 12.20 3.17
CA GLN A 32 -0.67 12.93 2.01
C GLN A 32 0.63 13.65 2.34
N LYS A 33 0.70 14.24 3.51
CA LYS A 33 1.90 14.97 3.88
C LYS A 33 3.03 14.04 4.29
N ALA A 34 2.73 13.01 5.02
CA ALA A 34 3.78 12.16 5.59
C ALA A 34 4.27 11.08 4.63
N ILE A 35 3.40 10.58 3.77
CA ILE A 35 3.72 9.42 2.97
C ILE A 35 3.79 9.73 1.48
N PHE A 36 2.84 10.51 0.99
CA PHE A 36 2.69 10.64 -0.46
C PHE A 36 3.36 11.87 -1.06
N THR A 37 4.15 12.56 -0.29
CA THR A 37 4.83 13.77 -0.76
C THR A 37 6.34 13.53 -0.79
N ASP A 38 6.98 13.86 -1.90
CA ASP A 38 8.43 13.73 -1.99
C ASP A 38 9.08 14.74 -1.08
N GLY A 39 10.10 14.32 -0.39
CA GLY A 39 10.89 15.21 0.44
C GLY A 39 12.32 14.78 0.28
N GLU A 40 13.07 14.77 1.35
CA GLU A 40 14.43 14.29 1.29
C GLU A 40 14.39 12.85 0.85
N VAL A 41 13.33 12.13 1.23
CA VAL A 41 13.15 10.75 0.80
C VAL A 41 12.00 10.75 -0.20
N PRO A 42 12.16 10.16 -1.34
CA PRO A 42 11.08 10.09 -2.33
C PRO A 42 9.86 9.35 -1.78
N ALA A 43 8.69 9.79 -2.18
CA ALA A 43 7.45 9.21 -1.69
C ALA A 43 7.36 7.71 -1.92
N LYS A 44 7.89 7.21 -3.03
CA LYS A 44 7.76 5.79 -3.32
C LYS A 44 8.39 4.93 -2.23
N TYR A 45 9.46 5.40 -1.61
CA TYR A 45 10.08 4.63 -0.53
C TYR A 45 9.30 4.76 0.76
N LYS A 46 8.66 5.89 0.97
CA LYS A 46 7.82 6.06 2.14
C LYS A 46 6.58 5.20 2.04
N ILE A 47 6.04 5.06 0.83
CA ILE A 47 4.90 4.19 0.58
C ILE A 47 5.28 2.74 0.88
N LEU A 48 6.48 2.33 0.45
CA LEU A 48 6.94 0.97 0.73
C LEU A 48 7.17 0.75 2.22
N THR A 49 7.58 1.78 2.92
CA THR A 49 7.74 1.69 4.37
C THR A 49 6.37 1.52 5.04
N ALA A 50 5.37 2.24 4.55
CA ALA A 50 4.02 2.09 5.08
C ALA A 50 3.49 0.69 4.80
N MET A 51 3.85 0.13 3.66
CA MET A 51 3.50 -1.24 3.33
C MET A 51 4.11 -2.21 4.35
N ILE A 52 5.38 -2.03 4.68
CA ILE A 52 6.05 -2.89 5.65
C ILE A 52 5.36 -2.81 7.00
N TRP A 53 5.03 -1.59 7.42
CA TRP A 53 4.34 -1.41 8.69
C TRP A 53 3.00 -2.15 8.67
N SER A 54 2.30 -2.08 7.55
CA SER A 54 1.00 -2.73 7.40
C SER A 54 1.12 -4.24 7.44
N ILE A 55 2.18 -4.77 6.84
CA ILE A 55 2.46 -6.20 6.90
C ILE A 55 2.71 -6.62 8.35
N SER A 56 3.48 -5.82 9.06
CA SER A 56 3.80 -6.09 10.45
C SER A 56 2.54 -6.08 11.30
N ALA A 57 1.63 -5.19 11.01
CA ALA A 57 0.38 -5.09 11.75
C ALA A 57 -0.67 -6.08 11.23
N ARG A 58 -0.37 -6.81 10.20
CA ARG A 58 -1.27 -7.77 9.57
C ARG A 58 -2.57 -7.13 9.11
N CYS A 59 -2.43 -5.93 8.56
CA CYS A 59 -3.57 -5.20 8.05
C CYS A 59 -3.66 -5.43 6.55
N GLU A 60 -4.51 -6.36 6.14
CA GLU A 60 -4.60 -6.73 4.73
C GLU A 60 -5.08 -5.59 3.85
N PRO A 61 -6.15 -4.88 4.18
CA PRO A 61 -6.54 -3.77 3.32
C PRO A 61 -5.46 -2.71 3.25
N CYS A 62 -4.70 -2.55 4.30
CA CYS A 62 -3.66 -1.54 4.34
C CYS A 62 -2.55 -1.87 3.36
N PHE A 63 -2.00 -3.09 3.41
CA PHE A 63 -0.89 -3.35 2.51
C PHE A 63 -1.37 -3.46 1.06
N LYS A 64 -2.61 -3.87 0.83
CA LYS A 64 -3.14 -3.88 -0.52
C LYS A 64 -3.14 -2.46 -1.08
N TYR A 65 -3.54 -1.52 -0.28
CA TYR A 65 -3.57 -0.13 -0.69
C TYR A 65 -2.17 0.38 -1.00
N TYR A 66 -1.21 0.13 -0.10
CA TYR A 66 0.13 0.67 -0.29
C TYR A 66 0.89 -0.03 -1.43
N VAL A 67 0.65 -1.31 -1.66
CA VAL A 67 1.26 -1.98 -2.80
C VAL A 67 0.74 -1.36 -4.10
N THR A 68 -0.55 -1.11 -4.17
CA THR A 68 -1.14 -0.51 -5.35
C THR A 68 -0.59 0.90 -5.58
N GLN A 69 -0.46 1.67 -4.50
CA GLN A 69 0.09 3.01 -4.60
C GLN A 69 1.56 2.99 -5.03
N ALA A 70 2.32 2.05 -4.53
CA ALA A 70 3.72 1.94 -4.92
C ALA A 70 3.84 1.60 -6.39
N LYS A 71 2.95 0.75 -6.86
CA LYS A 71 2.98 0.39 -8.26
C LYS A 71 2.68 1.60 -9.14
N GLU A 72 1.78 2.44 -8.71
CA GLU A 72 1.47 3.66 -9.44
C GLU A 72 2.64 4.64 -9.45
N LYS A 73 3.55 4.50 -8.51
CA LYS A 73 4.75 5.32 -8.47
C LYS A 73 5.90 4.63 -9.18
N CYS A 74 5.60 3.60 -9.95
CA CYS A 74 6.60 2.92 -10.78
C CYS A 74 7.67 2.20 -10.01
N ILE A 75 7.29 1.63 -8.87
CA ILE A 75 8.25 0.84 -8.12
C ILE A 75 8.50 -0.42 -8.94
N SER A 76 9.73 -0.85 -9.04
CA SER A 76 10.01 -2.07 -9.80
C SER A 76 9.76 -3.28 -8.92
N GLU A 77 9.60 -4.42 -9.56
CA GLU A 77 9.39 -5.66 -8.84
C GLU A 77 10.61 -5.96 -7.95
N LYS A 78 11.78 -5.60 -8.40
CA LYS A 78 12.98 -5.83 -7.60
C LYS A 78 13.04 -4.93 -6.38
N GLU A 79 12.65 -3.68 -6.53
CA GLU A 79 12.61 -2.79 -5.38
C GLU A 79 11.60 -3.29 -4.37
N LEU A 80 10.43 -3.70 -4.85
CA LEU A 80 9.41 -4.25 -3.96
C LEU A 80 9.97 -5.48 -3.24
N GLY A 81 10.63 -6.34 -3.98
CA GLY A 81 11.20 -7.56 -3.41
C GLY A 81 12.19 -7.29 -2.31
N GLU A 82 13.01 -6.26 -2.47
CA GLU A 82 13.99 -5.96 -1.44
C GLU A 82 13.31 -5.47 -0.16
N PHE A 83 12.25 -4.71 -0.30
CA PHE A 83 11.51 -4.28 0.88
C PHE A 83 10.80 -5.48 1.53
N LEU A 84 10.23 -6.37 0.71
CA LEU A 84 9.56 -7.54 1.26
C LEU A 84 10.55 -8.50 1.93
N ALA A 85 11.78 -8.50 1.46
CA ALA A 85 12.82 -9.30 2.10
C ALA A 85 13.09 -8.81 3.52
N VAL A 86 13.00 -7.52 3.73
CA VAL A 86 13.17 -6.97 5.06
C VAL A 86 12.03 -7.45 5.96
N ALA A 87 10.80 -7.40 5.46
CA ALA A 87 9.66 -7.83 6.24
C ALA A 87 9.78 -9.31 6.59
N SER A 88 10.23 -10.12 5.65
CA SER A 88 10.39 -11.55 5.88
C SER A 88 11.46 -11.83 6.91
N THR A 89 12.55 -11.09 6.81
CA THR A 89 13.66 -11.29 7.75
C THR A 89 13.28 -10.91 9.17
N MET A 90 12.59 -9.80 9.30
CA MET A 90 12.21 -9.32 10.61
C MET A 90 11.07 -10.13 11.22
N GLY A 91 10.18 -10.62 10.40
CA GLY A 91 8.99 -11.31 10.89
C GLY A 91 9.02 -12.82 10.88
N GLY A 92 10.08 -13.41 10.35
CA GLY A 92 10.20 -14.86 10.29
C GLY A 92 9.13 -15.47 9.42
N CYS A 93 8.71 -16.66 9.75
CA CYS A 93 7.70 -17.37 8.98
C CYS A 93 6.43 -16.56 8.78
N VAL A 94 5.97 -15.90 9.81
CA VAL A 94 4.77 -15.10 9.74
C VAL A 94 4.99 -13.91 8.81
N GLY A 95 6.13 -13.25 8.96
CA GLY A 95 6.46 -12.14 8.09
C GLY A 95 6.56 -12.54 6.64
N GLU A 96 7.11 -13.70 6.39
CA GLU A 96 7.24 -14.21 5.03
C GLU A 96 5.87 -14.47 4.43
N MET A 97 4.98 -15.07 5.19
CA MET A 97 3.66 -15.38 4.71
C MET A 97 2.89 -14.10 4.33
N TRP A 98 2.99 -13.10 5.18
CA TRP A 98 2.29 -11.83 4.91
C TRP A 98 2.98 -11.05 3.79
N ALA A 99 4.29 -11.18 3.66
CA ALA A 99 5.00 -10.58 2.54
C ALA A 99 4.57 -11.23 1.22
N LEU A 100 4.34 -12.55 1.23
CA LEU A 100 3.86 -13.24 0.05
C LEU A 100 2.48 -12.73 -0.34
N LYS A 101 1.64 -12.43 0.62
CA LYS A 101 0.32 -11.88 0.32
C LYS A 101 0.44 -10.52 -0.35
N ALA A 102 1.38 -9.70 0.10
CA ALA A 102 1.60 -8.40 -0.51
C ALA A 102 2.15 -8.56 -1.93
N TYR A 103 3.04 -9.50 -2.11
CA TYR A 103 3.61 -9.76 -3.44
C TYR A 103 2.51 -10.22 -4.39
N ALA A 104 1.58 -11.03 -3.89
CA ALA A 104 0.47 -11.48 -4.71
C ALA A 104 -0.38 -10.31 -5.22
N VAL A 105 -0.55 -9.31 -4.40
CA VAL A 105 -1.28 -8.12 -4.81
C VAL A 105 -0.57 -7.44 -5.98
N PHE A 106 0.74 -7.33 -5.88
CA PHE A 106 1.53 -6.68 -6.92
C PHE A 106 1.40 -7.44 -8.24
N LYS A 107 1.47 -8.76 -8.19
CA LYS A 107 1.38 -9.58 -9.40
C LYS A 107 -0.02 -9.53 -10.00
N SER A 108 -1.02 -9.53 -9.16
CA SER A 108 -2.38 -9.47 -9.60
C SER A 108 -2.66 -8.19 -10.35
N ASP A 109 -2.19 -7.09 -9.81
CA ASP A 109 -2.34 -5.80 -10.44
C ASP A 109 -1.61 -5.77 -11.77
N SER A 110 -0.46 -6.40 -11.84
CA SER A 110 0.28 -6.45 -13.06
C SER A 110 -0.51 -7.16 -14.13
N ASP A 111 -1.13 -8.26 -13.77
CA ASP A 111 -1.90 -9.02 -14.73
C ASP A 111 -3.10 -8.23 -15.17
N ALA A 112 -3.73 -7.59 -14.26
CA ALA A 112 -4.91 -6.86 -14.59
C ALA A 112 -4.63 -5.67 -15.46
N SER A 113 -3.59 -4.97 -15.20
CA SER A 113 -3.36 -3.80 -15.92
C SER A 113 -2.45 -4.00 -17.05
N ASN A 114 -2.22 -5.10 -17.52
CA ASN A 114 -1.54 -5.28 -18.66
C ASN A 114 -1.21 -4.08 -19.41
N ALA A 115 -1.77 -3.02 -19.08
CA ALA A 115 -1.54 -1.81 -19.78
C ALA A 115 -0.24 -1.41 -19.32
N GLU A 116 0.55 -0.88 -19.93
CA GLU A 116 1.71 -0.60 -19.55
C GLU A 116 1.86 0.45 -18.70
N PRO A 117 2.72 0.51 -17.94
CA PRO A 117 2.94 1.51 -17.02
C PRO A 117 3.59 2.63 -17.67
N SER A 118 2.84 3.56 -18.00
CA SER A 118 3.37 4.69 -18.65
C SER A 118 4.38 5.40 -17.82
N CYS A 119 4.31 5.31 -16.57
CA CYS A 119 5.26 6.05 -15.76
C CYS A 119 6.64 5.44 -15.76
N CYS A 120 6.77 4.30 -16.27
CA CYS A 120 8.06 3.70 -16.28
C CYS A 120 8.80 3.96 -17.55
N GLN A 121 8.36 4.90 -18.30
CA GLN A 121 9.06 5.20 -19.48
C GLN A 121 10.12 6.13 -19.28
#